data_e6dfc17b24d2d85c1e4c2cfd3c7807e5
#
_entry.id   e6dfc17b24d2d85c1e4c2cfd3c7807e5
#
_cell.length_a   1.000
_cell.length_b   1.000
_cell.length_c   1.000
_cell.angle_alpha   90.00
_cell.angle_beta   90.00
_cell.angle_gamma   90.00
#
_symmetry.space_group_name_H-M   'P 1'
#
loop_
_entity.id
_entity.type
_entity.pdbx_description
1 polymer ?
#
loop_
_entity_poly.entity_id
_entity_poly.type
_entity_poly.pdbx_seq_one_letter_code
_entity_poly.pdbx_strand_id
1 'polypeptide(L)'
;MMKHIVISAVNIRKGGTLTVLRDCLRYLSGRPDLRVTALVHKRELCDFPGIDYIEIPWTVEGWFKRLKCEYRTMRGISEKLQPVDLWLSLHDTTPNVKAERQAVYCQTSFPFLKVRLRDFLMDKKIPLFALFTKYAYKKNVRRNNYLIVQQNWLREGLSRMLRVDRKKFIVAPPKFVNPPFGDTSADEPVPMFLYPATPDCHKNFEDLCAAAERLEKKLGADAFKVVLTIDGTENKYAAWLRRKWGHVASIDFHGFMSKDDLYAHYGKAACLVFPSRVETWGLPISEFKPAGKPMILANLPYAWESAAGADKVSFFKISDIDGLVRQMRLVISGKISNFVRIIPSTPEAPFAPDWDTVFSLLLNDEGTPTR
;
A
#
# COMPACT_ATOMS: atom_id res chain seq x y z
N MET A 1 -22.96 -16.94 23.53
CA MET A 1 -22.17 -17.93 22.76
C MET A 1 -20.95 -17.19 22.20
N MET A 2 -19.75 -17.78 22.22
CA MET A 2 -18.53 -17.15 21.69
C MET A 2 -18.66 -17.00 20.16
N LYS A 3 -18.47 -15.81 19.61
CA LYS A 3 -18.55 -15.59 18.15
C LYS A 3 -17.36 -16.21 17.46
N HIS A 4 -17.60 -16.91 16.34
CA HIS A 4 -16.57 -17.55 15.53
C HIS A 4 -16.22 -16.68 14.32
N ILE A 5 -14.95 -16.21 14.27
CA ILE A 5 -14.42 -15.39 13.20
C ILE A 5 -13.43 -16.20 12.36
N VAL A 6 -13.61 -16.18 11.06
CA VAL A 6 -12.67 -16.81 10.11
C VAL A 6 -11.97 -15.72 9.30
N ILE A 7 -10.64 -15.71 9.36
CA ILE A 7 -9.79 -14.83 8.56
C ILE A 7 -9.20 -15.63 7.40
N SER A 8 -9.39 -15.19 6.16
CA SER A 8 -8.75 -15.82 5.00
C SER A 8 -7.68 -14.93 4.37
N ALA A 9 -6.44 -15.44 4.31
CA ALA A 9 -5.23 -14.73 3.88
C ALA A 9 -4.24 -15.65 3.12
N VAL A 10 -4.77 -16.60 2.37
CA VAL A 10 -4.04 -17.76 1.80
C VAL A 10 -2.93 -17.40 0.79
N ASN A 11 -2.91 -16.19 0.25
CA ASN A 11 -1.90 -15.73 -0.71
C ASN A 11 -0.96 -14.66 -0.13
N ILE A 12 -1.12 -14.28 1.13
CA ILE A 12 -0.31 -13.24 1.78
C ILE A 12 1.00 -13.85 2.26
N ARG A 13 2.14 -13.29 1.80
CA ARG A 13 3.49 -13.81 2.11
C ARG A 13 4.50 -12.75 2.52
N LYS A 14 4.35 -11.48 2.09
CA LYS A 14 5.34 -10.42 2.29
C LYS A 14 4.73 -9.02 2.12
N GLY A 15 5.49 -8.01 2.50
CA GLY A 15 5.15 -6.59 2.27
C GLY A 15 4.01 -6.10 3.14
N GLY A 16 3.41 -4.98 2.76
CA GLY A 16 2.36 -4.31 3.52
C GLY A 16 1.13 -5.19 3.80
N THR A 17 0.79 -6.10 2.89
CA THR A 17 -0.33 -7.04 3.11
C THR A 17 -0.05 -8.01 4.26
N LEU A 18 1.21 -8.47 4.43
CA LEU A 18 1.59 -9.31 5.56
C LEU A 18 1.57 -8.51 6.88
N THR A 19 1.96 -7.24 6.85
CA THR A 19 1.84 -6.36 8.01
C THR A 19 0.39 -6.24 8.45
N VAL A 20 -0.54 -5.98 7.53
CA VAL A 20 -1.99 -5.91 7.82
C VAL A 20 -2.52 -7.22 8.39
N LEU A 21 -2.11 -8.38 7.84
CA LEU A 21 -2.48 -9.69 8.37
C LEU A 21 -1.99 -9.87 9.81
N ARG A 22 -0.70 -9.58 10.06
CA ARG A 22 -0.11 -9.71 11.40
C ARG A 22 -0.79 -8.80 12.43
N ASP A 23 -1.11 -7.58 12.05
CA ASP A 23 -1.78 -6.62 12.93
C ASP A 23 -3.23 -7.06 13.24
N CYS A 24 -3.95 -7.57 12.24
CA CYS A 24 -5.27 -8.15 12.42
C CYS A 24 -5.25 -9.35 13.38
N LEU A 25 -4.34 -10.32 13.15
CA LEU A 25 -4.25 -11.51 13.98
C LEU A 25 -3.73 -11.19 15.41
N ARG A 26 -2.80 -10.25 15.56
CA ARG A 26 -2.35 -9.76 16.88
C ARG A 26 -3.51 -9.16 17.66
N TYR A 27 -4.35 -8.35 17.03
CA TYR A 27 -5.54 -7.82 17.67
C TYR A 27 -6.47 -8.94 18.11
N LEU A 28 -6.76 -9.89 17.22
CA LEU A 28 -7.68 -11.01 17.51
C LEU A 28 -7.14 -11.97 18.57
N SER A 29 -5.83 -12.18 18.65
CA SER A 29 -5.20 -13.01 19.68
C SER A 29 -5.38 -12.45 21.11
N GLY A 30 -5.60 -11.15 21.23
CA GLY A 30 -5.96 -10.48 22.49
C GLY A 30 -7.45 -10.51 22.84
N ARG A 31 -8.29 -11.23 22.07
CA ARG A 31 -9.75 -11.27 22.23
C ARG A 31 -10.23 -12.68 22.66
N PRO A 32 -10.16 -13.02 23.96
CA PRO A 32 -10.54 -14.35 24.45
C PRO A 32 -12.06 -14.61 24.35
N ASP A 33 -12.86 -13.58 24.12
CA ASP A 33 -14.31 -13.64 23.87
C ASP A 33 -14.66 -14.13 22.45
N LEU A 34 -13.66 -14.29 21.57
CA LEU A 34 -13.81 -14.71 20.19
C LEU A 34 -13.11 -16.04 19.92
N ARG A 35 -13.74 -16.92 19.16
CA ARG A 35 -13.06 -18.05 18.52
C ARG A 35 -12.53 -17.60 17.17
N VAL A 36 -11.24 -17.81 16.89
CA VAL A 36 -10.62 -17.33 15.66
C VAL A 36 -9.99 -18.49 14.89
N THR A 37 -10.33 -18.62 13.61
CA THR A 37 -9.68 -19.54 12.67
C THR A 37 -9.04 -18.75 11.53
N ALA A 38 -7.75 -18.93 11.28
CA ALA A 38 -7.01 -18.25 10.22
C ALA A 38 -6.60 -19.23 9.10
N LEU A 39 -7.10 -18.99 7.87
CA LEU A 39 -6.65 -19.69 6.66
C LEU A 39 -5.47 -18.89 6.08
N VAL A 40 -4.27 -19.46 6.14
CA VAL A 40 -3.04 -18.75 5.78
C VAL A 40 -2.20 -19.55 4.77
N HIS A 41 -1.25 -18.88 4.13
CA HIS A 41 -0.26 -19.57 3.29
C HIS A 41 0.61 -20.51 4.14
N LYS A 42 1.24 -19.95 5.20
CA LYS A 42 2.03 -20.66 6.19
C LYS A 42 1.88 -19.99 7.56
N ARG A 43 1.71 -20.78 8.60
CA ARG A 43 1.56 -20.30 9.98
C ARG A 43 2.79 -19.51 10.45
N GLU A 44 3.99 -19.98 10.12
CA GLU A 44 5.26 -19.34 10.52
C GLU A 44 5.36 -17.85 10.20
N LEU A 45 4.59 -17.37 9.18
CA LEU A 45 4.55 -15.97 8.78
C LEU A 45 3.74 -15.08 9.73
N CYS A 46 2.85 -15.66 10.53
CA CYS A 46 1.86 -14.90 11.32
C CYS A 46 1.33 -15.72 12.52
N ASP A 47 2.21 -16.37 13.26
CA ASP A 47 1.86 -17.21 14.42
C ASP A 47 1.55 -16.35 15.66
N PHE A 48 0.32 -16.44 16.16
CA PHE A 48 -0.17 -15.79 17.36
C PHE A 48 -0.94 -16.78 18.23
N PRO A 49 -0.88 -16.66 19.56
CA PRO A 49 -1.59 -17.57 20.47
C PRO A 49 -3.12 -17.42 20.34
N GLY A 50 -3.84 -18.47 20.70
CA GLY A 50 -5.31 -18.46 20.72
C GLY A 50 -5.99 -18.49 19.35
N ILE A 51 -5.28 -18.77 18.27
CA ILE A 51 -5.79 -18.83 16.90
C ILE A 51 -5.63 -20.25 16.35
N ASP A 52 -6.70 -20.79 15.78
CA ASP A 52 -6.68 -22.05 15.02
C ASP A 52 -6.20 -21.77 13.59
N TYR A 53 -5.16 -22.49 13.12
CA TYR A 53 -4.60 -22.27 11.79
C TYR A 53 -4.94 -23.40 10.81
N ILE A 54 -5.30 -23.01 9.57
CA ILE A 54 -5.43 -23.88 8.42
C ILE A 54 -4.45 -23.39 7.35
N GLU A 55 -3.40 -24.15 7.09
CA GLU A 55 -2.41 -23.83 6.07
C GLU A 55 -2.84 -24.29 4.68
N ILE A 56 -2.73 -23.39 3.69
CA ILE A 56 -3.09 -23.68 2.30
C ILE A 56 -1.98 -23.15 1.36
N PRO A 57 -0.78 -23.78 1.38
CA PRO A 57 0.40 -23.26 0.70
C PRO A 57 0.31 -23.29 -0.83
N TRP A 58 -0.46 -24.21 -1.41
CA TRP A 58 -0.58 -24.41 -2.85
C TRP A 58 -1.31 -23.28 -3.61
N THR A 59 -1.95 -22.36 -2.92
CA THR A 59 -2.73 -21.26 -3.54
C THR A 59 -1.86 -20.26 -4.31
N VAL A 60 -0.58 -20.17 -4.00
CA VAL A 60 0.37 -19.25 -4.63
C VAL A 60 1.02 -19.80 -5.90
N GLU A 61 0.78 -21.06 -6.23
CA GLU A 61 1.36 -21.72 -7.40
C GLU A 61 0.68 -21.33 -8.73
N GLY A 62 -0.38 -20.49 -8.67
CA GLY A 62 -1.02 -19.96 -9.86
C GLY A 62 -2.46 -19.48 -9.63
N TRP A 63 -2.91 -18.65 -10.54
CA TRP A 63 -4.26 -18.06 -10.50
C TRP A 63 -5.38 -19.09 -10.45
N PHE A 64 -5.30 -20.16 -11.25
CA PHE A 64 -6.33 -21.22 -11.26
C PHE A 64 -6.43 -21.93 -9.91
N LYS A 65 -5.29 -22.20 -9.28
CA LYS A 65 -5.26 -22.83 -7.94
C LYS A 65 -5.87 -21.89 -6.90
N ARG A 66 -5.55 -20.61 -6.97
CA ARG A 66 -6.16 -19.60 -6.10
C ARG A 66 -7.68 -19.53 -6.28
N LEU A 67 -8.17 -19.42 -7.51
CA LEU A 67 -9.62 -19.38 -7.79
C LEU A 67 -10.32 -20.67 -7.33
N LYS A 68 -9.71 -21.84 -7.53
CA LYS A 68 -10.22 -23.11 -7.00
C LYS A 68 -10.33 -23.08 -5.47
N CYS A 69 -9.32 -22.52 -4.79
CA CYS A 69 -9.36 -22.36 -3.33
C CYS A 69 -10.53 -21.48 -2.91
N GLU A 70 -10.63 -20.26 -3.46
CA GLU A 70 -11.62 -19.26 -3.07
C GLU A 70 -13.07 -19.70 -3.35
N TYR A 71 -13.31 -20.42 -4.46
CA TYR A 71 -14.69 -20.73 -4.87
C TYR A 71 -15.15 -22.16 -4.56
N ARG A 72 -14.22 -23.11 -4.28
CA ARG A 72 -14.57 -24.50 -3.94
C ARG A 72 -14.03 -24.91 -2.57
N THR A 73 -12.72 -24.79 -2.33
CA THR A 73 -12.09 -25.28 -1.09
C THR A 73 -12.61 -24.52 0.14
N MET A 74 -12.64 -23.18 0.07
CA MET A 74 -13.16 -22.34 1.17
C MET A 74 -14.65 -22.61 1.44
N ARG A 75 -15.43 -22.98 0.41
CA ARG A 75 -16.83 -23.38 0.61
C ARG A 75 -16.92 -24.61 1.51
N GLY A 76 -16.17 -25.67 1.17
CA GLY A 76 -16.16 -26.90 2.00
C GLY A 76 -15.59 -26.68 3.40
N ILE A 77 -14.55 -25.82 3.54
CA ILE A 77 -14.01 -25.45 4.86
C ILE A 77 -15.06 -24.70 5.67
N SER A 78 -15.73 -23.71 5.08
CA SER A 78 -16.74 -22.91 5.77
C SER A 78 -17.94 -23.74 6.24
N GLU A 79 -18.30 -24.80 5.50
CA GLU A 79 -19.37 -25.72 5.90
C GLU A 79 -18.98 -26.59 7.10
N LYS A 80 -17.70 -26.97 7.21
CA LYS A 80 -17.18 -27.75 8.36
C LYS A 80 -16.98 -26.91 9.63
N LEU A 81 -16.73 -25.61 9.46
CA LEU A 81 -16.47 -24.68 10.57
C LEU A 81 -17.74 -24.09 11.20
N GLN A 82 -18.93 -24.42 10.69
CA GLN A 82 -20.18 -23.85 11.18
C GLN A 82 -20.37 -24.05 12.70
N PRO A 83 -20.99 -23.08 13.40
CA PRO A 83 -21.42 -21.77 12.88
C PRO A 83 -20.25 -20.81 12.69
N VAL A 84 -20.29 -19.99 11.63
CA VAL A 84 -19.33 -18.92 11.37
C VAL A 84 -20.07 -17.58 11.37
N ASP A 85 -19.80 -16.74 12.37
CA ASP A 85 -20.46 -15.45 12.52
C ASP A 85 -19.90 -14.42 11.52
N LEU A 86 -18.57 -14.42 11.31
CA LEU A 86 -17.92 -13.53 10.35
C LEU A 86 -16.83 -14.25 9.55
N TRP A 87 -16.88 -14.10 8.23
CA TRP A 87 -15.76 -14.44 7.34
C TRP A 87 -15.14 -13.14 6.79
N LEU A 88 -13.91 -12.82 7.22
CA LEU A 88 -13.15 -11.69 6.72
C LEU A 88 -12.05 -12.16 5.76
N SER A 89 -12.16 -11.75 4.49
CA SER A 89 -11.16 -12.01 3.46
C SER A 89 -10.15 -10.86 3.39
N LEU A 90 -8.86 -11.12 3.62
CA LEU A 90 -7.79 -10.14 3.54
C LEU A 90 -7.07 -10.14 2.17
N HIS A 91 -7.65 -10.76 1.15
CA HIS A 91 -6.98 -10.95 -0.15
C HIS A 91 -7.77 -10.40 -1.34
N ASP A 92 -8.44 -9.27 -1.17
CA ASP A 92 -9.09 -8.45 -2.21
C ASP A 92 -10.36 -9.04 -2.84
N THR A 93 -10.53 -10.36 -2.85
CA THR A 93 -11.63 -11.06 -3.51
C THR A 93 -12.64 -11.61 -2.51
N THR A 94 -13.88 -11.76 -2.96
CA THR A 94 -14.96 -12.31 -2.16
C THR A 94 -15.10 -13.81 -2.41
N PRO A 95 -14.64 -14.66 -1.49
CA PRO A 95 -14.73 -16.12 -1.66
C PRO A 95 -16.18 -16.62 -1.59
N ASN A 96 -16.40 -17.83 -2.09
CA ASN A 96 -17.68 -18.49 -1.94
C ASN A 96 -17.68 -19.28 -0.62
N VAL A 97 -18.24 -18.72 0.42
CA VAL A 97 -18.28 -19.33 1.76
C VAL A 97 -19.68 -19.31 2.36
N LYS A 98 -19.88 -20.10 3.42
CA LYS A 98 -21.06 -20.10 4.25
C LYS A 98 -20.69 -19.42 5.58
N ALA A 99 -21.21 -18.24 5.81
CA ALA A 99 -21.03 -17.46 7.04
C ALA A 99 -22.26 -16.56 7.20
N GLU A 100 -22.55 -16.14 8.42
CA GLU A 100 -23.64 -15.20 8.71
C GLU A 100 -23.31 -13.84 8.08
N ARG A 101 -22.09 -13.38 8.29
CA ARG A 101 -21.57 -12.14 7.72
C ARG A 101 -20.29 -12.38 6.92
N GLN A 102 -20.10 -11.59 5.89
CA GLN A 102 -18.92 -11.65 5.03
C GLN A 102 -18.40 -10.25 4.78
N ALA A 103 -17.07 -10.11 4.87
CA ALA A 103 -16.39 -8.87 4.55
C ALA A 103 -15.09 -9.13 3.77
N VAL A 104 -14.64 -8.14 3.02
CA VAL A 104 -13.37 -8.19 2.28
C VAL A 104 -12.56 -6.94 2.52
N TYR A 105 -11.27 -7.11 2.77
CA TYR A 105 -10.28 -6.03 2.83
C TYR A 105 -9.61 -5.88 1.46
N CYS A 106 -9.85 -4.76 0.79
CA CYS A 106 -9.30 -4.42 -0.51
C CYS A 106 -7.95 -3.73 -0.33
N GLN A 107 -6.87 -4.47 -0.53
CA GLN A 107 -5.49 -4.02 -0.30
C GLN A 107 -4.76 -3.64 -1.59
N THR A 108 -5.44 -3.65 -2.74
CA THR A 108 -4.83 -3.39 -4.04
C THR A 108 -5.52 -2.25 -4.77
N SER A 109 -4.71 -1.35 -5.32
CA SER A 109 -5.13 -0.19 -6.11
C SER A 109 -4.94 -0.38 -7.62
N PHE A 110 -4.41 -1.52 -8.06
CA PHE A 110 -4.12 -1.78 -9.48
C PHE A 110 -5.28 -1.63 -10.46
N PRO A 111 -6.57 -1.85 -10.10
CA PRO A 111 -7.67 -1.54 -11.00
C PRO A 111 -7.70 -0.09 -11.50
N PHE A 112 -7.03 0.82 -10.79
CA PHE A 112 -6.93 2.25 -11.11
C PHE A 112 -5.61 2.65 -11.78
N LEU A 113 -4.70 1.69 -11.98
CA LEU A 113 -3.45 1.94 -12.69
C LEU A 113 -3.72 2.24 -14.17
N LYS A 114 -3.31 3.40 -14.63
CA LYS A 114 -3.28 3.73 -16.06
C LYS A 114 -2.10 2.99 -16.70
N VAL A 115 -2.38 1.85 -17.32
CA VAL A 115 -1.37 0.98 -17.94
C VAL A 115 -0.78 1.66 -19.16
N ARG A 116 0.55 1.59 -19.32
CA ARG A 116 1.32 2.07 -20.46
C ARG A 116 1.86 0.89 -21.26
N LEU A 117 2.08 1.05 -22.56
CA LEU A 117 2.68 0.00 -23.40
C LEU A 117 4.03 -0.49 -22.86
N ARG A 118 4.85 0.43 -22.34
CA ARG A 118 6.12 0.09 -21.71
C ARG A 118 5.98 -0.83 -20.50
N ASP A 119 4.91 -0.74 -19.74
CA ASP A 119 4.70 -1.59 -18.56
C ASP A 119 4.68 -3.08 -18.97
N PHE A 120 4.09 -3.41 -20.12
CA PHE A 120 4.11 -4.77 -20.68
C PHE A 120 5.51 -5.25 -21.08
N LEU A 121 6.39 -4.34 -21.46
CA LEU A 121 7.79 -4.67 -21.82
C LEU A 121 8.62 -4.97 -20.57
N MET A 122 8.30 -4.32 -19.44
CA MET A 122 9.03 -4.45 -18.18
C MET A 122 8.52 -5.62 -17.34
N ASP A 123 7.22 -5.70 -17.10
CA ASP A 123 6.55 -6.79 -16.40
C ASP A 123 5.14 -6.99 -16.95
N LYS A 124 4.87 -8.14 -17.56
CA LYS A 124 3.53 -8.46 -18.09
C LYS A 124 2.49 -8.69 -17.00
N LYS A 125 2.92 -9.08 -15.78
CA LYS A 125 2.00 -9.45 -14.69
C LYS A 125 1.22 -8.25 -14.17
N ILE A 126 1.89 -7.14 -13.88
CA ILE A 126 1.25 -5.93 -13.32
C ILE A 126 0.19 -5.36 -14.27
N PRO A 127 0.47 -5.12 -15.58
CA PRO A 127 -0.53 -4.63 -16.52
C PRO A 127 -1.73 -5.57 -16.69
N LEU A 128 -1.49 -6.87 -16.82
CA LEU A 128 -2.57 -7.86 -16.93
C LEU A 128 -3.41 -7.88 -15.65
N PHE A 129 -2.76 -7.84 -14.50
CA PHE A 129 -3.44 -7.78 -13.22
C PHE A 129 -4.31 -6.51 -13.13
N ALA A 130 -3.77 -5.35 -13.48
CA ALA A 130 -4.52 -4.08 -13.50
C ALA A 130 -5.77 -4.13 -14.40
N LEU A 131 -5.66 -4.74 -15.57
CA LEU A 131 -6.76 -4.83 -16.53
C LEU A 131 -7.86 -5.81 -16.09
N PHE A 132 -7.47 -6.94 -15.47
CA PHE A 132 -8.40 -8.04 -15.20
C PHE A 132 -8.91 -8.11 -13.77
N THR A 133 -8.24 -7.50 -12.79
CA THR A 133 -8.61 -7.53 -11.36
C THR A 133 -10.03 -7.03 -11.10
N LYS A 134 -10.51 -6.04 -11.87
CA LYS A 134 -11.90 -5.55 -11.75
C LYS A 134 -12.95 -6.64 -11.90
N TYR A 135 -12.70 -7.67 -12.72
CA TYR A 135 -13.64 -8.77 -12.91
C TYR A 135 -13.63 -9.74 -11.72
N ALA A 136 -12.42 -10.01 -11.17
CA ALA A 136 -12.29 -10.81 -9.95
C ALA A 136 -13.00 -10.13 -8.77
N TYR A 137 -12.85 -8.81 -8.63
CA TYR A 137 -13.50 -8.04 -7.57
C TYR A 137 -15.02 -8.01 -7.69
N LYS A 138 -15.57 -7.97 -8.91
CA LYS A 138 -17.04 -7.99 -9.12
C LYS A 138 -17.67 -9.30 -8.70
N LYS A 139 -16.93 -10.41 -8.76
CA LYS A 139 -17.48 -11.72 -8.45
C LYS A 139 -17.82 -11.81 -6.96
N ASN A 140 -19.06 -12.17 -6.67
CA ASN A 140 -19.62 -12.30 -5.31
C ASN A 140 -19.61 -11.03 -4.45
N VAL A 141 -19.16 -9.87 -4.95
CA VAL A 141 -18.98 -8.65 -4.14
C VAL A 141 -20.23 -8.25 -3.36
N ARG A 142 -21.42 -8.49 -3.91
CA ARG A 142 -22.71 -8.18 -3.26
C ARG A 142 -23.01 -9.02 -2.04
N ARG A 143 -22.29 -10.14 -1.82
CA ARG A 143 -22.44 -10.97 -0.62
C ARG A 143 -21.79 -10.32 0.62
N ASN A 144 -20.88 -9.39 0.42
CA ASN A 144 -20.26 -8.70 1.53
C ASN A 144 -21.25 -7.75 2.21
N ASN A 145 -21.28 -7.81 3.53
CA ASN A 145 -21.90 -6.80 4.36
C ASN A 145 -21.10 -5.51 4.26
N TYR A 146 -19.75 -5.63 4.38
CA TYR A 146 -18.82 -4.53 4.25
C TYR A 146 -17.61 -4.86 3.37
N LEU A 147 -17.06 -3.82 2.75
CA LEU A 147 -15.75 -3.80 2.11
C LEU A 147 -14.85 -2.84 2.88
N ILE A 148 -13.61 -3.22 3.17
CA ILE A 148 -12.67 -2.39 3.90
C ILE A 148 -11.64 -1.86 2.91
N VAL A 149 -11.34 -0.57 2.99
CA VAL A 149 -10.34 0.12 2.17
C VAL A 149 -9.46 1.01 3.04
N GLN A 150 -8.25 1.30 2.61
CA GLN A 150 -7.32 2.11 3.41
C GLN A 150 -7.58 3.60 3.30
N GLN A 151 -8.13 4.08 2.17
CA GLN A 151 -8.31 5.50 1.87
C GLN A 151 -9.68 5.78 1.24
N ASN A 152 -10.14 7.01 1.39
CA ASN A 152 -11.43 7.45 0.86
C ASN A 152 -11.47 7.44 -0.68
N TRP A 153 -10.37 7.78 -1.36
CA TRP A 153 -10.32 7.72 -2.82
C TRP A 153 -10.56 6.29 -3.36
N LEU A 154 -10.09 5.26 -2.61
CA LEU A 154 -10.38 3.86 -2.95
C LEU A 154 -11.86 3.54 -2.75
N ARG A 155 -12.47 4.03 -1.65
CA ARG A 155 -13.92 3.90 -1.42
C ARG A 155 -14.69 4.44 -2.62
N GLU A 156 -14.40 5.67 -3.02
CA GLU A 156 -15.07 6.32 -4.15
C GLU A 156 -14.84 5.58 -5.48
N GLY A 157 -13.60 5.16 -5.71
CA GLY A 157 -13.21 4.44 -6.92
C GLY A 157 -13.87 3.05 -7.02
N LEU A 158 -13.76 2.26 -5.95
CA LEU A 158 -14.31 0.91 -5.91
C LEU A 158 -15.83 0.90 -5.88
N SER A 159 -16.47 1.80 -5.13
CA SER A 159 -17.94 1.95 -5.12
C SER A 159 -18.48 2.14 -6.55
N ARG A 160 -17.91 3.07 -7.30
CA ARG A 160 -18.28 3.31 -8.71
C ARG A 160 -17.98 2.12 -9.63
N MET A 161 -16.79 1.53 -9.50
CA MET A 161 -16.35 0.41 -10.35
C MET A 161 -17.17 -0.86 -10.13
N LEU A 162 -17.49 -1.16 -8.86
CA LEU A 162 -18.19 -2.39 -8.46
C LEU A 162 -19.71 -2.21 -8.45
N ARG A 163 -20.21 -0.97 -8.52
CA ARG A 163 -21.62 -0.60 -8.34
C ARG A 163 -22.16 -1.08 -7.00
N VAL A 164 -21.44 -0.78 -5.93
CA VAL A 164 -21.76 -1.08 -4.54
C VAL A 164 -21.90 0.25 -3.80
N ASP A 165 -22.91 0.37 -2.92
CA ASP A 165 -23.12 1.58 -2.13
C ASP A 165 -21.84 1.93 -1.34
N ARG A 166 -21.45 3.21 -1.36
CA ARG A 166 -20.30 3.72 -0.61
C ARG A 166 -20.42 3.51 0.91
N LYS A 167 -21.63 3.45 1.44
CA LYS A 167 -21.91 3.16 2.85
C LYS A 167 -21.52 1.74 3.26
N LYS A 168 -21.31 0.84 2.30
CA LYS A 168 -20.76 -0.50 2.56
C LYS A 168 -19.22 -0.52 2.63
N PHE A 169 -18.54 0.60 2.42
CA PHE A 169 -17.08 0.68 2.47
C PHE A 169 -16.64 1.33 3.77
N ILE A 170 -15.99 0.56 4.64
CA ILE A 170 -15.30 1.07 5.83
C ILE A 170 -13.94 1.60 5.39
N VAL A 171 -13.65 2.87 5.65
CA VAL A 171 -12.30 3.42 5.49
C VAL A 171 -11.52 3.13 6.75
N ALA A 172 -10.48 2.30 6.64
CA ALA A 172 -9.61 1.88 7.74
C ALA A 172 -8.13 2.06 7.35
N PRO A 173 -7.53 3.20 7.69
CA PRO A 173 -6.12 3.47 7.39
C PRO A 173 -5.22 2.51 8.17
N PRO A 174 -4.06 2.10 7.59
CA PRO A 174 -3.11 1.26 8.31
C PRO A 174 -2.53 2.03 9.50
N LYS A 175 -2.33 1.33 10.62
CA LYS A 175 -1.54 1.87 11.71
C LYS A 175 -0.07 1.90 11.33
N PHE A 176 0.59 2.98 11.64
CA PHE A 176 2.05 3.07 11.56
C PHE A 176 2.59 3.67 12.85
N VAL A 177 3.75 3.21 13.24
CA VAL A 177 4.51 3.75 14.36
C VAL A 177 5.47 4.78 13.80
N ASN A 178 5.57 5.93 14.44
CA ASN A 178 6.57 6.92 14.04
C ASN A 178 7.97 6.28 14.08
N PRO A 179 8.71 6.32 12.98
CA PRO A 179 10.04 5.75 12.96
C PRO A 179 10.95 6.50 13.93
N PRO A 180 11.84 5.80 14.64
CA PRO A 180 12.91 6.46 15.34
C PRO A 180 13.88 7.00 14.28
N PHE A 181 13.78 8.28 13.97
CA PHE A 181 14.80 8.92 13.14
C PHE A 181 16.09 8.96 13.99
N GLY A 182 17.19 8.46 13.43
CA GLY A 182 18.51 8.66 14.00
C GLY A 182 18.85 10.17 14.09
N ASP A 183 20.07 10.48 14.43
CA ASP A 183 20.54 11.86 14.52
C ASP A 183 20.23 12.63 13.23
N THR A 184 19.27 13.56 13.32
CA THR A 184 18.85 14.40 12.20
C THR A 184 19.78 15.61 12.02
N SER A 185 20.78 15.76 12.88
CA SER A 185 21.74 16.89 12.92
C SER A 185 22.96 16.67 12.01
N ALA A 186 23.14 15.47 11.47
CA ALA A 186 24.23 15.22 10.52
C ALA A 186 23.90 15.94 9.19
N ASP A 187 24.51 17.09 9.00
CA ASP A 187 24.42 17.82 7.75
C ASP A 187 25.06 16.98 6.64
N GLU A 188 24.23 16.45 5.74
CA GLU A 188 24.73 15.88 4.49
C GLU A 188 25.35 17.05 3.69
N PRO A 189 26.52 16.85 3.05
CA PRO A 189 27.25 17.92 2.37
C PRO A 189 26.42 18.56 1.24
N VAL A 190 25.44 17.82 0.72
CA VAL A 190 24.52 18.29 -0.32
C VAL A 190 23.10 17.77 -0.08
N PRO A 191 22.05 18.48 -0.54
CA PRO A 191 20.67 18.05 -0.39
C PRO A 191 20.41 16.65 -0.96
N MET A 192 19.97 15.72 -0.12
CA MET A 192 19.63 14.35 -0.48
C MET A 192 18.14 14.19 -0.73
N PHE A 193 17.76 13.72 -1.92
CA PHE A 193 16.40 13.31 -2.28
C PHE A 193 16.29 11.80 -2.14
N LEU A 194 15.35 11.33 -1.34
CA LEU A 194 15.16 9.91 -1.09
C LEU A 194 13.88 9.39 -1.73
N TYR A 195 13.96 8.24 -2.41
CA TYR A 195 12.79 7.51 -2.89
C TYR A 195 12.86 6.02 -2.51
N PRO A 196 12.23 5.61 -1.40
CA PRO A 196 12.16 4.22 -0.99
C PRO A 196 10.97 3.51 -1.65
N ALA A 197 11.26 2.56 -2.54
CA ALA A 197 10.23 1.74 -3.19
C ALA A 197 10.81 0.44 -3.76
N THR A 198 9.94 -0.57 -3.90
CA THR A 198 10.27 -1.77 -4.69
C THR A 198 10.34 -1.44 -6.18
N PRO A 199 11.15 -2.15 -6.99
CA PRO A 199 11.35 -1.87 -8.41
C PRO A 199 10.21 -2.36 -9.29
N ASP A 200 9.00 -1.89 -9.02
CA ASP A 200 7.82 -2.17 -9.82
C ASP A 200 7.52 -1.01 -10.78
N CYS A 201 7.12 -1.29 -12.01
CA CYS A 201 6.97 -0.27 -13.04
C CYS A 201 5.95 0.84 -12.69
N HIS A 202 4.95 0.57 -11.84
CA HIS A 202 4.01 1.57 -11.35
C HIS A 202 4.62 2.56 -10.37
N LYS A 203 5.77 2.25 -9.77
CA LYS A 203 6.52 3.14 -8.88
C LYS A 203 7.19 4.31 -9.60
N ASN A 204 7.35 4.19 -10.94
CA ASN A 204 7.73 5.33 -11.80
C ASN A 204 9.07 5.99 -11.43
N PHE A 205 10.09 5.18 -11.14
CA PHE A 205 11.44 5.68 -10.88
C PHE A 205 12.00 6.53 -12.04
N GLU A 206 11.54 6.25 -13.25
CA GLU A 206 11.99 6.94 -14.46
C GLU A 206 11.73 8.44 -14.45
N ASP A 207 10.65 8.93 -13.85
CA ASP A 207 10.40 10.38 -13.78
C ASP A 207 11.43 11.05 -12.87
N LEU A 208 11.80 10.42 -11.74
CA LEU A 208 12.81 10.94 -10.82
C LEU A 208 14.22 10.88 -11.44
N CYS A 209 14.59 9.75 -12.05
CA CYS A 209 15.87 9.60 -12.72
C CYS A 209 16.04 10.62 -13.86
N ALA A 210 15.00 10.84 -14.67
CA ALA A 210 15.03 11.83 -15.75
C ALA A 210 15.13 13.28 -15.21
N ALA A 211 14.50 13.57 -14.07
CA ALA A 211 14.61 14.87 -13.41
C ALA A 211 16.04 15.08 -12.85
N ALA A 212 16.60 14.06 -12.20
CA ALA A 212 17.98 14.11 -11.71
C ALA A 212 18.99 14.35 -12.84
N GLU A 213 18.88 13.62 -13.95
CA GLU A 213 19.74 13.82 -15.14
C GLU A 213 19.67 15.26 -15.67
N ARG A 214 18.45 15.84 -15.77
CA ARG A 214 18.29 17.23 -16.21
C ARG A 214 18.86 18.25 -15.22
N LEU A 215 18.73 17.98 -13.92
CA LEU A 215 19.29 18.83 -12.88
C LEU A 215 20.81 18.77 -12.86
N GLU A 216 21.40 17.59 -12.94
CA GLU A 216 22.85 17.41 -13.00
C GLU A 216 23.48 18.16 -14.16
N LYS A 217 22.86 18.10 -15.35
CA LYS A 217 23.31 18.90 -16.52
C LYS A 217 23.27 20.40 -16.29
N LYS A 218 22.45 20.91 -15.37
CA LYS A 218 22.28 22.35 -15.09
C LYS A 218 23.11 22.84 -13.90
N LEU A 219 23.29 22.01 -12.88
CA LEU A 219 23.86 22.41 -11.60
C LEU A 219 25.21 21.74 -11.29
N GLY A 220 25.58 20.69 -12.02
CA GLY A 220 26.71 19.82 -11.72
C GLY A 220 26.32 18.62 -10.86
N ALA A 221 27.20 17.61 -10.86
CA ALA A 221 26.97 16.33 -10.17
C ALA A 221 26.96 16.46 -8.65
N ASP A 222 27.74 17.40 -8.12
CA ASP A 222 27.93 17.59 -6.67
C ASP A 222 26.90 18.54 -6.01
N ALA A 223 25.90 19.00 -6.79
CA ALA A 223 24.91 19.95 -6.26
C ALA A 223 23.81 19.29 -5.42
N PHE A 224 23.60 17.98 -5.57
CA PHE A 224 22.56 17.22 -4.87
C PHE A 224 22.80 15.71 -5.05
N LYS A 225 22.09 14.91 -4.25
CA LYS A 225 22.09 13.43 -4.38
C LYS A 225 20.66 12.90 -4.46
N VAL A 226 20.42 11.89 -5.29
CA VAL A 226 19.15 11.12 -5.34
C VAL A 226 19.47 9.69 -4.92
N VAL A 227 18.87 9.23 -3.83
CA VAL A 227 19.05 7.86 -3.30
C VAL A 227 17.83 7.02 -3.63
N LEU A 228 18.06 5.92 -4.33
CA LEU A 228 17.05 4.95 -4.73
C LEU A 228 17.30 3.61 -4.03
N THR A 229 16.26 3.00 -3.47
CA THR A 229 16.38 1.70 -2.78
C THR A 229 16.36 0.51 -3.75
N ILE A 230 16.97 0.66 -4.91
CA ILE A 230 17.18 -0.34 -5.95
C ILE A 230 18.61 -0.26 -6.47
N ASP A 231 19.21 -1.39 -6.88
CA ASP A 231 20.57 -1.43 -7.45
C ASP A 231 20.62 -1.85 -8.93
N GLY A 232 19.53 -2.35 -9.47
CA GLY A 232 19.42 -2.81 -10.85
C GLY A 232 19.48 -4.34 -11.02
N THR A 233 19.67 -5.10 -9.95
CA THR A 233 19.73 -6.58 -10.00
C THR A 233 18.36 -7.24 -9.74
N GLU A 234 17.40 -6.51 -9.20
CA GLU A 234 16.16 -7.09 -8.64
C GLU A 234 15.21 -7.62 -9.73
N ASN A 235 15.12 -6.94 -10.86
CA ASN A 235 14.28 -7.36 -11.97
C ASN A 235 14.61 -6.60 -13.28
N LYS A 236 13.89 -6.94 -14.36
CA LYS A 236 14.08 -6.32 -15.69
C LYS A 236 13.89 -4.79 -15.68
N TYR A 237 12.96 -4.27 -14.88
CA TYR A 237 12.70 -2.83 -14.79
C TYR A 237 13.85 -2.11 -14.08
N ALA A 238 14.33 -2.63 -12.96
CA ALA A 238 15.49 -2.09 -12.25
C ALA A 238 16.75 -2.12 -13.12
N ALA A 239 17.01 -3.25 -13.80
CA ALA A 239 18.12 -3.38 -14.75
C ALA A 239 18.04 -2.36 -15.89
N TRP A 240 16.83 -2.09 -16.39
CA TRP A 240 16.61 -1.06 -17.42
C TRP A 240 16.90 0.34 -16.87
N LEU A 241 16.46 0.67 -15.65
CA LEU A 241 16.74 1.95 -14.99
C LEU A 241 18.24 2.15 -14.81
N ARG A 242 18.95 1.16 -14.25
CA ARG A 242 20.40 1.19 -14.01
C ARG A 242 21.17 1.38 -15.31
N ARG A 243 20.82 0.64 -16.38
CA ARG A 243 21.47 0.78 -17.69
C ARG A 243 21.26 2.17 -18.29
N LYS A 244 20.06 2.75 -18.10
CA LYS A 244 19.71 4.04 -18.71
C LYS A 244 20.28 5.23 -17.96
N TRP A 245 20.32 5.19 -16.63
CA TRP A 245 20.73 6.32 -15.80
C TRP A 245 21.90 6.03 -14.84
N GLY A 246 22.53 4.89 -14.93
CA GLY A 246 23.69 4.56 -14.11
C GLY A 246 24.93 5.43 -14.38
N HIS A 247 24.91 6.23 -15.44
CA HIS A 247 25.95 7.21 -15.77
C HIS A 247 25.73 8.58 -15.10
N VAL A 248 24.56 8.82 -14.52
CA VAL A 248 24.21 10.07 -13.81
C VAL A 248 24.82 10.01 -12.42
N ALA A 249 25.84 10.80 -12.15
CA ALA A 249 26.66 10.70 -10.94
C ALA A 249 25.87 11.10 -9.67
N SER A 250 24.90 12.02 -9.80
CA SER A 250 24.01 12.42 -8.69
C SER A 250 23.00 11.35 -8.29
N ILE A 251 22.86 10.23 -9.03
CA ILE A 251 21.96 9.13 -8.68
C ILE A 251 22.72 7.99 -8.00
N ASP A 252 22.38 7.73 -6.75
CA ASP A 252 22.82 6.56 -6.01
C ASP A 252 21.78 5.44 -6.11
N PHE A 253 22.11 4.41 -6.88
CA PHE A 253 21.36 3.15 -6.90
C PHE A 253 21.83 2.30 -5.72
N HIS A 254 21.34 2.63 -4.53
CA HIS A 254 21.83 2.10 -3.26
C HIS A 254 21.49 0.61 -3.08
N GLY A 255 20.34 0.18 -3.59
CA GLY A 255 19.83 -1.17 -3.34
C GLY A 255 18.91 -1.25 -2.13
N PHE A 256 18.57 -2.48 -1.76
CA PHE A 256 17.67 -2.74 -0.63
C PHE A 256 18.26 -2.19 0.68
N MET A 257 17.42 -1.48 1.42
CA MET A 257 17.73 -1.00 2.77
C MET A 257 16.94 -1.79 3.81
N SER A 258 17.57 -2.12 4.93
CA SER A 258 16.84 -2.57 6.12
C SER A 258 15.91 -1.45 6.61
N LYS A 259 14.98 -1.79 7.50
CA LYS A 259 14.06 -0.79 8.05
C LYS A 259 14.80 0.28 8.86
N ASP A 260 15.80 -0.12 9.61
CA ASP A 260 16.62 0.78 10.44
C ASP A 260 17.48 1.70 9.56
N ASP A 261 18.12 1.17 8.52
CA ASP A 261 18.88 1.95 7.55
C ASP A 261 17.98 2.98 6.81
N LEU A 262 16.78 2.55 6.43
CA LEU A 262 15.81 3.45 5.78
C LEU A 262 15.41 4.59 6.72
N TYR A 263 15.18 4.30 7.99
CA TYR A 263 14.82 5.31 8.99
C TYR A 263 15.97 6.29 9.26
N ALA A 264 17.21 5.80 9.27
CA ALA A 264 18.38 6.67 9.32
C ALA A 264 18.47 7.59 8.08
N HIS A 265 18.16 7.06 6.88
CA HIS A 265 18.10 7.86 5.66
C HIS A 265 16.96 8.89 5.68
N TYR A 266 15.79 8.59 6.28
CA TYR A 266 14.75 9.58 6.47
C TYR A 266 15.24 10.76 7.33
N GLY A 267 16.00 10.49 8.38
CA GLY A 267 16.62 11.54 9.21
C GLY A 267 17.55 12.46 8.45
N LYS A 268 18.32 11.92 7.49
CA LYS A 268 19.31 12.67 6.69
C LYS A 268 18.72 13.32 5.44
N ALA A 269 17.67 12.74 4.85
CA ALA A 269 17.09 13.25 3.62
C ALA A 269 16.61 14.70 3.74
N ALA A 270 16.97 15.53 2.78
CA ALA A 270 16.44 16.89 2.63
C ALA A 270 15.01 16.89 2.09
N CYS A 271 14.63 15.85 1.34
CA CYS A 271 13.31 15.76 0.71
C CYS A 271 12.96 14.30 0.37
N LEU A 272 11.71 13.91 0.63
CA LEU A 272 11.13 12.69 0.05
C LEU A 272 10.55 13.02 -1.33
N VAL A 273 10.91 12.23 -2.35
CA VAL A 273 10.24 12.28 -3.67
C VAL A 273 9.45 11.00 -3.87
N PHE A 274 8.14 11.11 -4.14
CA PHE A 274 7.28 9.94 -4.28
C PHE A 274 6.46 9.98 -5.58
N PRO A 275 7.03 9.50 -6.71
CA PRO A 275 6.45 9.61 -8.04
C PRO A 275 5.54 8.44 -8.42
N SER A 276 5.12 7.59 -7.48
CA SER A 276 4.31 6.41 -7.75
C SER A 276 2.99 6.72 -8.47
N ARG A 277 2.65 5.93 -9.48
CA ARG A 277 1.45 6.15 -10.32
C ARG A 277 0.15 5.66 -9.67
N VAL A 278 0.26 4.79 -8.68
CA VAL A 278 -0.88 4.27 -7.91
C VAL A 278 -0.39 3.64 -6.61
N GLU A 279 -1.10 3.89 -5.53
CA GLU A 279 -0.88 3.27 -4.22
C GLU A 279 -2.21 3.01 -3.52
N THR A 280 -2.24 2.09 -2.59
CA THR A 280 -3.36 1.97 -1.64
C THR A 280 -3.23 2.96 -0.50
N TRP A 281 -1.99 3.23 -0.07
CA TRP A 281 -1.65 4.19 0.98
C TRP A 281 -0.42 5.02 0.63
N GLY A 282 0.75 4.39 0.36
CA GLY A 282 2.04 5.07 0.23
C GLY A 282 2.70 5.27 1.60
N LEU A 283 2.97 4.16 2.30
CA LEU A 283 3.57 4.15 3.64
C LEU A 283 4.78 5.07 3.80
N PRO A 284 5.74 5.15 2.84
CA PRO A 284 6.88 6.05 2.96
C PRO A 284 6.52 7.53 3.16
N ILE A 285 5.38 7.98 2.62
CA ILE A 285 4.89 9.34 2.84
C ILE A 285 4.55 9.55 4.33
N SER A 286 3.81 8.59 4.90
CA SER A 286 3.43 8.65 6.32
C SER A 286 4.62 8.46 7.25
N GLU A 287 5.56 7.58 6.89
CA GLU A 287 6.78 7.33 7.66
C GLU A 287 7.73 8.53 7.64
N PHE A 288 7.81 9.26 6.54
CA PHE A 288 8.66 10.45 6.42
C PHE A 288 8.05 11.72 7.05
N LYS A 289 6.72 11.78 7.14
CA LYS A 289 5.99 12.96 7.65
C LYS A 289 6.49 13.49 8.99
N PRO A 290 6.78 12.66 10.01
CA PRO A 290 7.28 13.15 11.30
C PRO A 290 8.65 13.85 11.23
N ALA A 291 9.42 13.68 10.15
CA ALA A 291 10.67 14.41 9.95
C ALA A 291 10.46 15.91 9.71
N GLY A 292 9.23 16.37 9.42
CA GLY A 292 8.92 17.78 9.19
C GLY A 292 9.62 18.41 7.98
N LYS A 293 10.19 17.55 7.11
CA LYS A 293 10.97 17.96 5.93
C LYS A 293 10.11 17.99 4.66
N PRO A 294 10.58 18.66 3.59
CA PRO A 294 9.85 18.75 2.32
C PRO A 294 9.53 17.39 1.68
N MET A 295 8.35 17.33 1.06
CA MET A 295 7.94 16.18 0.22
C MET A 295 7.50 16.66 -1.15
N ILE A 296 7.95 15.99 -2.21
CA ILE A 296 7.51 16.19 -3.60
C ILE A 296 6.77 14.93 -4.04
N LEU A 297 5.45 15.02 -4.21
CA LEU A 297 4.58 13.88 -4.40
C LEU A 297 3.91 13.93 -5.78
N ALA A 298 3.61 12.76 -6.34
CA ALA A 298 2.75 12.69 -7.52
C ALA A 298 1.37 13.28 -7.20
N ASN A 299 0.84 14.15 -8.06
CA ASN A 299 -0.49 14.75 -7.90
C ASN A 299 -1.59 13.72 -8.20
N LEU A 300 -1.78 12.80 -7.26
CA LEU A 300 -2.74 11.71 -7.33
C LEU A 300 -3.52 11.60 -6.02
N PRO A 301 -4.76 11.10 -6.03
CA PRO A 301 -5.63 11.08 -4.85
C PRO A 301 -5.00 10.45 -3.61
N TYR A 302 -4.27 9.35 -3.76
CA TYR A 302 -3.62 8.67 -2.63
C TYR A 302 -2.61 9.56 -1.90
N ALA A 303 -1.87 10.38 -2.66
CA ALA A 303 -0.80 11.19 -2.09
C ALA A 303 -1.34 12.32 -1.22
N TRP A 304 -2.48 12.89 -1.58
CA TRP A 304 -3.18 13.90 -0.78
C TRP A 304 -3.63 13.34 0.56
N GLU A 305 -4.22 12.14 0.56
CA GLU A 305 -4.68 11.51 1.80
C GLU A 305 -3.51 11.04 2.69
N SER A 306 -2.46 10.44 2.10
CA SER A 306 -1.29 10.01 2.86
C SER A 306 -0.47 11.15 3.44
N ALA A 307 -0.42 12.28 2.73
CA ALA A 307 0.28 13.49 3.18
C ALA A 307 -0.52 14.33 4.18
N ALA A 308 -1.75 13.94 4.51
CA ALA A 308 -2.58 14.68 5.47
C ALA A 308 -1.83 14.92 6.79
N GLY A 309 -1.76 16.19 7.21
CA GLY A 309 -1.01 16.66 8.38
C GLY A 309 0.47 16.98 8.14
N ALA A 310 0.98 16.83 6.91
CA ALA A 310 2.32 17.28 6.57
C ALA A 310 2.36 18.79 6.26
N ASP A 311 3.43 19.48 6.67
CA ASP A 311 3.52 20.94 6.58
C ASP A 311 4.18 21.47 5.30
N LYS A 312 4.99 20.64 4.61
CA LYS A 312 5.82 21.09 3.49
C LYS A 312 5.69 20.13 2.30
N VAL A 313 4.58 20.21 1.59
CA VAL A 313 4.28 19.32 0.47
C VAL A 313 4.13 20.10 -0.83
N SER A 314 4.75 19.57 -1.88
CA SER A 314 4.53 20.02 -3.25
C SER A 314 4.11 18.86 -4.13
N PHE A 315 3.28 19.13 -5.14
CA PHE A 315 2.79 18.12 -6.05
C PHE A 315 3.27 18.37 -7.47
N PHE A 316 3.54 17.29 -8.20
CA PHE A 316 3.85 17.34 -9.62
C PHE A 316 2.96 16.37 -10.42
N LYS A 317 2.69 16.69 -11.67
CA LYS A 317 1.94 15.82 -12.57
C LYS A 317 2.86 14.71 -13.09
N ILE A 318 2.40 13.46 -13.05
CA ILE A 318 3.12 12.31 -13.62
C ILE A 318 3.54 12.62 -15.06
N SER A 319 4.80 12.33 -15.39
CA SER A 319 5.49 12.61 -16.66
C SER A 319 5.76 14.11 -16.92
N ASP A 320 5.46 15.01 -16.01
CA ASP A 320 5.94 16.41 -16.06
C ASP A 320 7.33 16.50 -15.42
N ILE A 321 8.33 16.11 -16.18
CA ILE A 321 9.72 16.10 -15.70
C ILE A 321 10.19 17.52 -15.37
N ASP A 322 9.81 18.52 -16.18
CA ASP A 322 10.18 19.93 -15.93
C ASP A 322 9.52 20.46 -14.65
N GLY A 323 8.29 20.05 -14.37
CA GLY A 323 7.62 20.33 -13.09
C GLY A 323 8.40 19.73 -11.91
N LEU A 324 8.81 18.47 -12.00
CA LEU A 324 9.60 17.80 -10.96
C LEU A 324 10.96 18.49 -10.77
N VAL A 325 11.65 18.82 -11.87
CA VAL A 325 12.92 19.58 -11.86
C VAL A 325 12.76 20.92 -11.14
N ARG A 326 11.69 21.67 -11.43
CA ARG A 326 11.40 22.95 -10.75
C ARG A 326 11.27 22.76 -9.25
N GLN A 327 10.49 21.76 -8.80
CA GLN A 327 10.28 21.49 -7.36
C GLN A 327 11.59 21.08 -6.66
N MET A 328 12.37 20.19 -7.27
CA MET A 328 13.67 19.78 -6.72
C MET A 328 14.62 20.97 -6.60
N ARG A 329 14.66 21.87 -7.60
CA ARG A 329 15.49 23.10 -7.53
C ARG A 329 15.09 24.01 -6.36
N LEU A 330 13.81 24.12 -6.06
CA LEU A 330 13.34 24.92 -4.91
C LEU A 330 13.87 24.34 -3.59
N VAL A 331 13.90 23.01 -3.45
CA VAL A 331 14.50 22.37 -2.27
C VAL A 331 16.00 22.63 -2.20
N ILE A 332 16.74 22.43 -3.31
CA ILE A 332 18.20 22.67 -3.37
C ILE A 332 18.55 24.11 -2.98
N SER A 333 17.74 25.08 -3.41
CA SER A 333 17.97 26.49 -3.12
C SER A 333 17.37 27.00 -1.79
N GLY A 334 16.74 26.12 -1.00
CA GLY A 334 16.03 26.50 0.24
C GLY A 334 14.76 27.32 0.04
N LYS A 335 14.28 27.51 -1.22
CA LYS A 335 13.13 28.37 -1.57
C LYS A 335 11.83 27.57 -1.62
N ILE A 336 11.39 27.03 -0.49
CA ILE A 336 10.21 26.17 -0.37
C ILE A 336 8.93 26.90 0.08
N SER A 337 8.84 28.22 -0.05
CA SER A 337 7.68 29.01 0.38
C SER A 337 6.35 28.64 -0.30
N ASN A 338 6.41 27.99 -1.46
CA ASN A 338 5.24 27.49 -2.20
C ASN A 338 4.87 26.03 -1.86
N PHE A 339 5.61 25.38 -0.95
CA PHE A 339 5.19 24.11 -0.39
C PHE A 339 4.07 24.35 0.62
N VAL A 340 3.04 23.53 0.58
CA VAL A 340 1.81 23.77 1.35
C VAL A 340 1.63 22.75 2.47
N ARG A 341 0.93 23.17 3.52
CA ARG A 341 0.43 22.26 4.54
C ARG A 341 -0.81 21.53 4.02
N ILE A 342 -0.85 20.21 4.20
CA ILE A 342 -2.02 19.41 3.87
C ILE A 342 -2.88 19.25 5.12
N ILE A 343 -4.07 19.84 5.09
CA ILE A 343 -4.99 19.79 6.22
C ILE A 343 -5.58 18.37 6.31
N PRO A 344 -5.53 17.72 7.50
CA PRO A 344 -6.19 16.46 7.71
C PRO A 344 -7.70 16.57 7.56
N SER A 345 -8.31 15.60 6.91
CA SER A 345 -9.77 15.45 6.89
C SER A 345 -10.14 14.04 7.36
N THR A 346 -11.10 13.93 8.27
CA THR A 346 -11.64 12.64 8.66
C THR A 346 -12.59 12.18 7.58
N PRO A 347 -12.44 10.95 7.04
CA PRO A 347 -13.40 10.41 6.10
C PRO A 347 -14.79 10.30 6.73
N GLU A 348 -15.82 10.46 5.90
CA GLU A 348 -17.21 10.19 6.34
C GLU A 348 -17.38 8.72 6.76
N ALA A 349 -18.33 8.48 7.64
CA ALA A 349 -18.70 7.12 8.05
C ALA A 349 -19.16 6.25 6.86
N PRO A 350 -18.89 4.92 6.92
CA PRO A 350 -18.18 4.22 7.98
C PRO A 350 -16.65 4.46 7.93
N PHE A 351 -16.09 4.82 9.08
CA PHE A 351 -14.66 5.04 9.28
C PHE A 351 -14.20 4.29 10.53
N ALA A 352 -13.06 3.62 10.45
CA ALA A 352 -12.49 2.86 11.54
C ALA A 352 -10.99 3.17 11.69
N PRO A 353 -10.57 3.85 12.76
CA PRO A 353 -9.17 4.22 12.98
C PRO A 353 -8.32 3.03 13.44
N ASP A 354 -8.94 1.91 13.85
CA ASP A 354 -8.28 0.74 14.40
C ASP A 354 -9.11 -0.54 14.21
N TRP A 355 -8.47 -1.68 14.52
CA TRP A 355 -9.13 -2.99 14.42
C TRP A 355 -10.30 -3.17 15.36
N ASP A 356 -10.30 -2.53 16.54
CA ASP A 356 -11.44 -2.60 17.45
C ASP A 356 -12.69 -2.02 16.81
N THR A 357 -12.57 -0.82 16.25
CA THR A 357 -13.67 -0.18 15.50
C THR A 357 -14.06 -0.97 14.26
N VAL A 358 -13.07 -1.54 13.50
CA VAL A 358 -13.37 -2.42 12.35
C VAL A 358 -14.23 -3.59 12.79
N PHE A 359 -13.80 -4.36 13.80
CA PHE A 359 -14.55 -5.55 14.24
C PHE A 359 -15.87 -5.18 14.90
N SER A 360 -15.97 -4.04 15.60
CA SER A 360 -17.24 -3.53 16.11
C SER A 360 -18.24 -3.32 14.98
N LEU A 361 -17.86 -2.64 13.90
CA LEU A 361 -18.71 -2.43 12.72
C LEU A 361 -19.07 -3.75 12.00
N LEU A 362 -18.14 -4.70 11.95
CA LEU A 362 -18.37 -5.99 11.27
C LEU A 362 -19.29 -6.92 12.06
N LEU A 363 -19.30 -6.84 13.39
CA LEU A 363 -19.99 -7.79 14.28
C LEU A 363 -21.31 -7.26 14.86
N ASN A 364 -21.53 -5.94 14.85
CA ASN A 364 -22.76 -5.34 15.39
C ASN A 364 -23.84 -5.16 14.31
N ASP A 365 -25.11 -5.31 14.72
CA ASP A 365 -26.27 -5.19 13.83
C ASP A 365 -26.66 -3.75 13.53
N GLU A 366 -26.19 -2.80 14.34
CA GLU A 366 -26.49 -1.38 14.20
C GLU A 366 -25.74 -0.81 13.00
N GLY A 367 -26.40 -0.73 11.86
CA GLY A 367 -25.88 -0.10 10.65
C GLY A 367 -25.73 -0.98 9.41
N THR A 368 -26.19 -2.23 9.43
CA THR A 368 -26.21 -3.04 8.20
C THR A 368 -27.15 -2.37 7.19
N PRO A 369 -26.66 -1.84 6.05
CA PRO A 369 -27.55 -1.32 5.01
C PRO A 369 -28.44 -2.48 4.54
N THR A 370 -29.74 -2.32 4.68
CA THR A 370 -30.75 -3.27 4.15
C THR A 370 -30.41 -3.66 2.71
N ARG A 371 -30.57 -4.95 2.40
CA ARG A 371 -30.26 -5.58 1.10
C ARG A 371 -30.99 -4.93 -0.06
#